data_e35e47dc2663a744c3aaad2482d77e2e
#
_entry.id   e35e47dc2663a744c3aaad2482d77e2e
#
_cell.length_a   1.000
_cell.length_b   1.000
_cell.length_c   1.000
_cell.angle_alpha   90.00
_cell.angle_beta   90.00
_cell.angle_gamma   90.00
#
_symmetry.space_group_name_H-M   'P 1'
#
loop_
_entity.id
_entity.type
_entity.pdbx_description
1 polymer ?
#
loop_
_entity_poly.entity_id
_entity_poly.type
_entity_poly.pdbx_seq_one_letter_code
_entity_poly.pdbx_strand_id
1 'polypeptide(L)'
;MKKILKWTLIVLGVLILLIYIFNIDYIFKGVRTIYFTGNNTAFISDYEYFDNKEIRSANPQPWALHKQYNTIDESDELEELNYERKTKSFLVIKNDSILFEKYYDGHKQTDISNSFSVAKSIVTSMMGKAIMEGKIKSLNQPVSDFFEEYNDGIASELTVGDLASMSSGMKWSEKYYSVINITSESYFTDDLRSVILRQEIENKPGQAFRYSSGDTQLLAMVIEKATGTSLSDYLSQKFWSPMGAETLALWQIDSKESGMEKAYCCIAATARDFARFGKLYIDKGKWGDTEILDSSFVELSLKPVFDDSPFYGYGWWLYEYEGKKVFTMNGHQGQFIISFPDENIIIVRQGDFNNEGRVSEGSGDLYQYISEGYKLATAIE
;
A
#
# COMPACT_ATOMS: atom_id res chain seq x y z
N MET A 1 -22.96 6.69 -47.32
CA MET A 1 -22.77 5.73 -46.25
C MET A 1 -21.52 4.84 -46.42
N LYS A 2 -21.37 4.02 -47.48
CA LYS A 2 -20.19 3.11 -47.63
C LYS A 2 -18.82 3.83 -47.62
N LYS A 3 -18.69 5.03 -48.20
CA LYS A 3 -17.42 5.80 -48.18
C LYS A 3 -17.10 6.34 -46.78
N ILE A 4 -18.08 6.83 -46.04
CA ILE A 4 -17.90 7.31 -44.65
C ILE A 4 -17.45 6.15 -43.78
N LEU A 5 -18.15 5.01 -43.81
CA LEU A 5 -17.79 3.82 -43.05
C LEU A 5 -16.36 3.35 -43.36
N LYS A 6 -15.94 3.35 -44.67
CA LYS A 6 -14.56 3.01 -45.03
C LYS A 6 -13.53 3.95 -44.42
N TRP A 7 -13.75 5.26 -44.45
CA TRP A 7 -12.82 6.22 -43.83
C TRP A 7 -12.79 6.14 -42.33
N THR A 8 -13.94 5.91 -41.68
CA THR A 8 -14.01 5.68 -40.24
C THR A 8 -13.18 4.44 -39.81
N LEU A 9 -13.29 3.33 -40.55
CA LEU A 9 -12.50 2.13 -40.28
C LEU A 9 -10.99 2.34 -40.51
N ILE A 10 -10.62 3.11 -41.52
CA ILE A 10 -9.20 3.47 -41.78
C ILE A 10 -8.66 4.30 -40.61
N VAL A 11 -9.38 5.34 -40.19
CA VAL A 11 -8.98 6.20 -39.07
C VAL A 11 -8.86 5.39 -37.80
N LEU A 12 -9.82 4.52 -37.48
CA LEU A 12 -9.76 3.64 -36.33
C LEU A 12 -8.55 2.71 -36.37
N GLY A 13 -8.27 2.11 -37.55
CA GLY A 13 -7.09 1.26 -37.73
C GLY A 13 -5.77 2.01 -37.52
N VAL A 14 -5.69 3.27 -38.01
CA VAL A 14 -4.51 4.14 -37.78
C VAL A 14 -4.38 4.49 -36.30
N LEU A 15 -5.47 4.83 -35.60
CA LEU A 15 -5.44 5.12 -34.18
C LEU A 15 -4.96 3.90 -33.35
N ILE A 16 -5.48 2.71 -33.65
CA ILE A 16 -5.03 1.47 -33.01
C ILE A 16 -3.54 1.24 -33.27
N LEU A 17 -3.09 1.43 -34.52
CA LEU A 17 -1.68 1.27 -34.86
C LEU A 17 -0.79 2.25 -34.09
N LEU A 18 -1.22 3.51 -33.96
CA LEU A 18 -0.50 4.52 -33.17
C LEU A 18 -0.43 4.14 -31.68
N ILE A 19 -1.49 3.57 -31.12
CA ILE A 19 -1.49 3.09 -29.72
C ILE A 19 -0.36 2.08 -29.50
N TYR A 20 -0.19 1.11 -30.42
CA TYR A 20 0.89 0.13 -30.33
C TYR A 20 2.28 0.74 -30.63
N ILE A 21 2.39 1.65 -31.60
CA ILE A 21 3.68 2.32 -31.90
C ILE A 21 4.19 3.12 -30.70
N PHE A 22 3.29 3.76 -29.95
CA PHE A 22 3.65 4.54 -28.77
C PHE A 22 3.67 3.76 -27.47
N ASN A 23 3.48 2.43 -27.50
CA ASN A 23 3.43 1.55 -26.33
C ASN A 23 2.43 2.02 -25.25
N ILE A 24 1.26 2.48 -25.69
CA ILE A 24 0.16 2.89 -24.81
C ILE A 24 -1.03 1.92 -24.86
N ASP A 25 -0.81 0.71 -25.30
CA ASP A 25 -1.81 -0.34 -25.47
C ASP A 25 -2.36 -0.84 -24.11
N TYR A 26 -1.65 -0.62 -23.01
CA TYR A 26 -2.14 -0.81 -21.64
C TYR A 26 -3.47 -0.07 -21.37
N ILE A 27 -3.79 0.98 -22.12
CA ILE A 27 -5.08 1.70 -22.00
C ILE A 27 -6.27 0.81 -22.32
N PHE A 28 -6.13 -0.22 -23.16
CA PHE A 28 -7.23 -1.15 -23.45
C PHE A 28 -7.59 -1.96 -22.21
N LYS A 29 -6.57 -2.40 -21.44
CA LYS A 29 -6.77 -3.07 -20.15
C LYS A 29 -7.42 -2.11 -19.14
N GLY A 30 -6.94 -0.86 -19.07
CA GLY A 30 -7.51 0.19 -18.22
C GLY A 30 -8.98 0.50 -18.55
N VAL A 31 -9.32 0.67 -19.82
CA VAL A 31 -10.71 0.91 -20.24
C VAL A 31 -11.61 -0.27 -19.84
N ARG A 32 -11.18 -1.49 -20.09
CA ARG A 32 -11.95 -2.68 -19.75
C ARG A 32 -12.15 -2.84 -18.25
N THR A 33 -11.09 -2.61 -17.46
CA THR A 33 -11.11 -2.85 -16.01
C THR A 33 -11.82 -1.74 -15.25
N ILE A 34 -11.65 -0.48 -15.67
CA ILE A 34 -12.15 0.68 -14.93
C ILE A 34 -13.47 1.18 -15.55
N TYR A 35 -13.45 1.63 -16.80
CA TYR A 35 -14.62 2.33 -17.35
C TYR A 35 -15.79 1.41 -17.67
N PHE A 36 -15.54 0.17 -18.13
CA PHE A 36 -16.63 -0.78 -18.39
C PHE A 36 -17.25 -1.35 -17.12
N THR A 37 -16.59 -1.18 -15.96
CA THR A 37 -17.15 -1.51 -14.64
C THR A 37 -17.91 -0.34 -14.00
N GLY A 38 -17.94 0.83 -14.68
CA GLY A 38 -18.64 2.03 -14.18
C GLY A 38 -17.80 2.86 -13.22
N ASN A 39 -16.52 2.58 -13.08
CA ASN A 39 -15.58 3.33 -12.24
C ASN A 39 -14.79 4.35 -13.07
N ASN A 40 -14.13 5.30 -12.41
CA ASN A 40 -13.25 6.31 -13.01
C ASN A 40 -11.79 6.22 -12.55
N THR A 41 -11.51 5.34 -11.59
CA THR A 41 -10.19 5.02 -11.04
C THR A 41 -10.20 3.57 -10.53
N ALA A 42 -9.05 3.07 -10.08
CA ALA A 42 -8.95 1.79 -9.37
C ALA A 42 -9.89 1.75 -8.15
N PHE A 43 -10.43 0.60 -7.81
CA PHE A 43 -11.43 0.41 -6.76
C PHE A 43 -11.14 -0.84 -5.91
N ILE A 44 -11.73 -0.94 -4.73
CA ILE A 44 -11.31 -1.92 -3.71
C ILE A 44 -11.50 -3.40 -4.10
N SER A 45 -12.36 -3.70 -5.07
CA SER A 45 -12.56 -5.05 -5.60
C SER A 45 -11.95 -5.28 -6.99
N ASP A 46 -11.12 -4.35 -7.48
CA ASP A 46 -10.55 -4.48 -8.82
C ASP A 46 -9.54 -5.63 -8.98
N TYR A 47 -9.06 -6.19 -7.87
CA TYR A 47 -8.23 -7.39 -7.86
C TYR A 47 -8.89 -8.57 -8.61
N GLU A 48 -10.21 -8.60 -8.72
CA GLU A 48 -10.97 -9.60 -9.47
C GLU A 48 -10.72 -9.54 -11.00
N TYR A 49 -10.24 -8.40 -11.49
CA TYR A 49 -9.96 -8.16 -12.91
C TYR A 49 -8.50 -8.35 -13.30
N PHE A 50 -7.66 -8.75 -12.35
CA PHE A 50 -6.23 -8.99 -12.55
C PHE A 50 -5.85 -10.41 -12.16
N ASP A 51 -4.70 -10.84 -12.63
CA ASP A 51 -4.05 -12.03 -12.09
C ASP A 51 -3.46 -11.71 -10.72
N ASN A 52 -3.48 -12.69 -9.82
CA ASN A 52 -3.04 -12.54 -8.44
C ASN A 52 -2.17 -13.71 -8.01
N LYS A 53 -1.23 -13.44 -7.09
CA LYS A 53 -0.56 -14.46 -6.28
C LYS A 53 -1.20 -14.50 -4.89
N GLU A 54 -1.17 -15.68 -4.28
CA GLU A 54 -1.68 -15.90 -2.93
C GLU A 54 -0.64 -15.55 -1.87
N ILE A 55 -1.07 -14.85 -0.83
CA ILE A 55 -0.31 -14.68 0.43
C ILE A 55 -0.95 -15.61 1.44
N ARG A 56 -0.26 -16.69 1.80
CA ARG A 56 -0.82 -17.80 2.57
C ARG A 56 -0.62 -17.62 4.06
N SER A 57 -1.64 -18.00 4.82
CA SER A 57 -1.57 -18.15 6.27
C SER A 57 -1.50 -19.63 6.63
N ALA A 58 -0.57 -20.02 7.48
CA ALA A 58 -0.40 -21.42 7.89
C ALA A 58 -1.14 -21.76 9.20
N ASN A 59 -1.14 -20.82 10.15
CA ASN A 59 -1.69 -21.05 11.50
C ASN A 59 -2.52 -19.83 11.93
N PRO A 60 -3.77 -19.70 11.47
CA PRO A 60 -4.61 -18.56 11.81
C PRO A 60 -4.77 -18.39 13.33
N GLN A 61 -4.56 -17.17 13.80
CA GLN A 61 -4.75 -16.75 15.18
C GLN A 61 -5.79 -15.61 15.19
N PRO A 62 -7.07 -15.93 15.40
CA PRO A 62 -8.11 -14.91 15.46
C PRO A 62 -7.82 -13.90 16.57
N TRP A 63 -8.14 -12.63 16.31
CA TRP A 63 -8.09 -11.60 17.33
C TRP A 63 -9.00 -11.96 18.51
N ALA A 64 -8.53 -11.71 19.74
CA ALA A 64 -9.40 -11.77 20.89
C ALA A 64 -10.51 -10.71 20.79
N LEU A 65 -11.69 -11.01 21.33
CA LEU A 65 -12.75 -10.02 21.47
C LEU A 65 -12.64 -9.34 22.83
N HIS A 66 -12.77 -8.03 22.86
CA HIS A 66 -12.78 -7.26 24.10
C HIS A 66 -14.01 -7.59 24.92
N LYS A 67 -13.96 -7.43 26.25
CA LYS A 67 -15.10 -7.69 27.14
C LYS A 67 -16.36 -6.87 26.76
N GLN A 68 -16.14 -5.69 26.21
CA GLN A 68 -17.17 -4.76 25.74
C GLN A 68 -17.24 -4.73 24.20
N TYR A 69 -16.94 -5.86 23.57
CA TYR A 69 -17.00 -5.99 22.11
C TYR A 69 -18.39 -5.56 21.59
N ASN A 70 -18.40 -4.55 20.70
CA ASN A 70 -19.61 -3.99 20.09
C ASN A 70 -20.73 -3.60 21.08
N THR A 71 -20.38 -3.18 22.31
CA THR A 71 -21.35 -2.67 23.28
C THR A 71 -21.50 -1.15 23.22
N ILE A 72 -20.65 -0.47 22.47
CA ILE A 72 -20.68 0.97 22.22
C ILE A 72 -21.14 1.16 20.79
N ASP A 73 -22.14 2.01 20.59
CA ASP A 73 -22.54 2.42 19.26
C ASP A 73 -21.58 3.47 18.69
N GLU A 74 -21.47 3.54 17.37
CA GLU A 74 -20.76 4.64 16.73
C GLU A 74 -21.50 5.96 16.99
N SER A 75 -20.74 7.07 17.04
CA SER A 75 -21.33 8.42 17.13
C SER A 75 -22.08 8.75 15.82
N ASP A 76 -23.02 9.67 15.89
CA ASP A 76 -23.74 10.17 14.70
C ASP A 76 -22.75 10.70 13.66
N GLU A 77 -21.66 11.37 14.12
CA GLU A 77 -20.58 11.87 13.26
C GLU A 77 -19.81 10.76 12.56
N LEU A 78 -19.53 9.65 13.26
CA LEU A 78 -18.85 8.50 12.66
C LEU A 78 -19.76 7.75 11.68
N GLU A 79 -21.05 7.60 12.01
CA GLU A 79 -22.05 6.98 11.13
C GLU A 79 -22.21 7.78 9.84
N GLU A 80 -22.35 9.10 9.93
CA GLU A 80 -22.42 9.99 8.76
C GLU A 80 -21.14 9.91 7.92
N LEU A 81 -19.97 9.97 8.57
CA LEU A 81 -18.67 9.86 7.90
C LEU A 81 -18.55 8.52 7.14
N ASN A 82 -18.89 7.41 7.78
CA ASN A 82 -18.85 6.09 7.18
C ASN A 82 -19.80 5.96 5.98
N TYR A 83 -20.98 6.53 6.08
CA TYR A 83 -21.96 6.56 5.00
C TYR A 83 -21.47 7.39 3.81
N GLU A 84 -21.05 8.64 4.05
CA GLU A 84 -20.56 9.53 2.99
C GLU A 84 -19.32 9.00 2.30
N ARG A 85 -18.42 8.35 3.03
CA ARG A 85 -17.15 7.81 2.52
C ARG A 85 -17.25 6.37 2.03
N LYS A 86 -18.47 5.83 1.92
CA LYS A 86 -18.73 4.47 1.45
C LYS A 86 -17.82 3.44 2.14
N THR A 87 -17.71 3.56 3.45
CA THR A 87 -16.94 2.64 4.27
C THR A 87 -17.50 1.24 4.13
N LYS A 88 -16.65 0.25 4.00
CA LYS A 88 -17.00 -1.18 3.93
C LYS A 88 -16.67 -1.90 5.22
N SER A 89 -15.60 -1.52 5.87
CA SER A 89 -15.25 -2.03 7.20
C SER A 89 -14.64 -0.93 8.06
N PHE A 90 -15.06 -0.89 9.32
CA PHE A 90 -14.47 -0.04 10.35
C PHE A 90 -14.21 -0.88 11.59
N LEU A 91 -12.97 -0.86 12.09
CA LEU A 91 -12.48 -1.72 13.14
C LEU A 91 -11.66 -0.91 14.14
N VAL A 92 -11.90 -1.12 15.44
CA VAL A 92 -11.11 -0.56 16.54
C VAL A 92 -10.63 -1.70 17.43
N ILE A 93 -9.31 -1.80 17.57
CA ILE A 93 -8.62 -2.74 18.46
C ILE A 93 -8.03 -1.94 19.61
N LYS A 94 -8.23 -2.39 20.83
CA LYS A 94 -7.65 -1.84 22.06
C LYS A 94 -7.05 -2.96 22.90
N ASN A 95 -5.80 -2.76 23.34
CA ASN A 95 -5.10 -3.74 24.16
C ASN A 95 -5.20 -5.16 23.58
N ASP A 96 -4.84 -5.30 22.30
CA ASP A 96 -4.81 -6.55 21.54
C ASP A 96 -6.16 -7.28 21.39
N SER A 97 -7.26 -6.58 21.61
CA SER A 97 -8.61 -7.14 21.51
C SER A 97 -9.50 -6.25 20.66
N ILE A 98 -10.34 -6.84 19.79
CA ILE A 98 -11.31 -6.09 19.00
C ILE A 98 -12.37 -5.52 19.95
N LEU A 99 -12.40 -4.19 20.06
CA LEU A 99 -13.38 -3.46 20.84
C LEU A 99 -14.64 -3.19 20.03
N PHE A 100 -14.45 -2.77 18.79
CA PHE A 100 -15.54 -2.45 17.88
C PHE A 100 -15.20 -2.92 16.47
N GLU A 101 -16.17 -3.48 15.78
CA GLU A 101 -16.11 -3.73 14.35
C GLU A 101 -17.50 -3.66 13.73
N LYS A 102 -17.57 -2.98 12.58
CA LYS A 102 -18.80 -2.88 11.80
C LYS A 102 -18.48 -3.00 10.31
N TYR A 103 -19.37 -3.68 9.62
CA TYR A 103 -19.30 -3.92 8.18
C TYR A 103 -20.54 -3.34 7.52
N TYR A 104 -20.36 -2.63 6.40
CA TYR A 104 -21.41 -1.85 5.75
C TYR A 104 -21.69 -2.38 4.34
N ASP A 105 -22.87 -2.08 3.80
CA ASP A 105 -23.30 -2.43 2.44
C ASP A 105 -23.11 -3.92 2.08
N GLY A 106 -23.38 -4.80 3.03
CA GLY A 106 -23.28 -6.25 2.84
C GLY A 106 -21.86 -6.81 2.87
N HIS A 107 -20.83 -5.97 3.10
CA HIS A 107 -19.46 -6.43 3.33
C HIS A 107 -19.39 -7.24 4.64
N LYS A 108 -18.52 -8.23 4.68
CA LYS A 108 -18.39 -9.17 5.79
C LYS A 108 -16.96 -9.18 6.33
N GLN A 109 -16.79 -9.70 7.52
CA GLN A 109 -15.49 -9.88 8.17
C GLN A 109 -14.45 -10.62 7.31
N THR A 110 -14.92 -11.53 6.46
CA THR A 110 -14.06 -12.36 5.59
C THR A 110 -13.80 -11.75 4.22
N ASP A 111 -14.45 -10.64 3.90
CA ASP A 111 -14.30 -10.01 2.60
C ASP A 111 -12.99 -9.23 2.55
N ILE A 112 -12.30 -9.36 1.43
CA ILE A 112 -11.00 -8.72 1.21
C ILE A 112 -11.18 -7.45 0.36
N SER A 113 -10.35 -6.46 0.62
CA SER A 113 -10.32 -5.19 -0.09
C SER A 113 -8.90 -4.84 -0.51
N ASN A 114 -8.74 -4.27 -1.71
CA ASN A 114 -7.45 -3.77 -2.19
C ASN A 114 -6.93 -2.67 -1.25
N SER A 115 -5.72 -2.82 -0.79
CA SER A 115 -5.06 -1.92 0.17
C SER A 115 -4.56 -0.62 -0.44
N PHE A 116 -4.37 -0.60 -1.77
CA PHE A 116 -3.60 0.43 -2.44
C PHE A 116 -2.27 0.70 -1.71
N SER A 117 -1.93 1.95 -1.46
CA SER A 117 -0.63 2.34 -0.93
C SER A 117 -0.31 1.88 0.50
N VAL A 118 -1.25 1.27 1.20
CA VAL A 118 -0.96 0.52 2.45
C VAL A 118 0.13 -0.53 2.21
N ALA A 119 0.17 -1.13 1.02
CA ALA A 119 1.21 -2.09 0.62
C ALA A 119 2.64 -1.54 0.74
N LYS A 120 2.85 -0.23 0.58
CA LYS A 120 4.18 0.40 0.66
C LYS A 120 4.85 0.21 2.03
N SER A 121 4.07 0.37 3.10
CA SER A 121 4.55 0.11 4.47
C SER A 121 4.89 -1.37 4.68
N ILE A 122 4.10 -2.27 4.08
CA ILE A 122 4.36 -3.71 4.11
C ILE A 122 5.66 -4.04 3.39
N VAL A 123 5.89 -3.49 2.19
CA VAL A 123 7.13 -3.68 1.42
C VAL A 123 8.34 -3.16 2.19
N THR A 124 8.23 -1.99 2.82
CA THR A 124 9.30 -1.46 3.67
C THR A 124 9.58 -2.36 4.88
N SER A 125 8.54 -2.94 5.48
CA SER A 125 8.71 -3.94 6.54
C SER A 125 9.46 -5.19 6.02
N MET A 126 9.14 -5.64 4.81
CA MET A 126 9.84 -6.76 4.17
C MET A 126 11.33 -6.43 3.90
N MET A 127 11.63 -5.18 3.51
CA MET A 127 13.04 -4.71 3.42
C MET A 127 13.74 -4.79 4.77
N GLY A 128 13.11 -4.31 5.84
CA GLY A 128 13.65 -4.42 7.20
C GLY A 128 13.95 -5.87 7.60
N LYS A 129 13.06 -6.80 7.23
CA LYS A 129 13.28 -8.23 7.44
C LYS A 129 14.45 -8.76 6.61
N ALA A 130 14.58 -8.35 5.36
CA ALA A 130 15.70 -8.74 4.50
C ALA A 130 17.05 -8.21 5.02
N ILE A 131 17.07 -7.03 5.64
CA ILE A 131 18.26 -6.49 6.34
C ILE A 131 18.55 -7.34 7.58
N MET A 132 17.56 -7.63 8.42
CA MET A 132 17.70 -8.48 9.61
C MET A 132 18.25 -9.87 9.26
N GLU A 133 17.87 -10.43 8.11
CA GLU A 133 18.35 -11.72 7.61
C GLU A 133 19.72 -11.63 6.88
N GLY A 134 20.29 -10.44 6.75
CA GLY A 134 21.56 -10.21 6.04
C GLY A 134 21.48 -10.40 4.53
N LYS A 135 20.26 -10.41 3.95
CA LYS A 135 20.04 -10.48 2.50
C LYS A 135 20.26 -9.12 1.83
N ILE A 136 19.95 -8.07 2.54
CA ILE A 136 20.32 -6.69 2.22
C ILE A 136 21.30 -6.25 3.33
N LYS A 137 22.42 -5.62 2.96
CA LYS A 137 23.49 -5.28 3.92
C LYS A 137 23.07 -4.17 4.89
N SER A 138 22.39 -3.15 4.38
CA SER A 138 21.93 -1.98 5.16
C SER A 138 21.06 -1.07 4.29
N LEU A 139 20.47 -0.03 4.88
CA LEU A 139 19.79 1.04 4.16
C LEU A 139 20.71 1.76 3.15
N ASN A 140 22.02 1.84 3.45
CA ASN A 140 23.01 2.49 2.58
C ASN A 140 23.53 1.59 1.46
N GLN A 141 22.99 0.39 1.28
CA GLN A 141 23.43 -0.48 0.18
C GLN A 141 22.99 0.13 -1.16
N PRO A 142 23.92 0.30 -2.13
CA PRO A 142 23.59 0.82 -3.44
C PRO A 142 22.60 -0.08 -4.18
N VAL A 143 21.63 0.52 -4.86
CA VAL A 143 20.70 -0.20 -5.74
C VAL A 143 21.43 -0.83 -6.92
N SER A 144 22.55 -0.25 -7.34
CA SER A 144 23.44 -0.80 -8.37
C SER A 144 24.06 -2.16 -8.01
N ASP A 145 24.15 -2.54 -6.73
CA ASP A 145 24.52 -3.91 -6.33
C ASP A 145 23.50 -4.96 -6.87
N PHE A 146 22.30 -4.52 -7.20
CA PHE A 146 21.20 -5.36 -7.68
C PHE A 146 20.86 -5.13 -9.15
N PHE A 147 20.95 -3.90 -9.66
CA PHE A 147 20.52 -3.51 -11.00
C PHE A 147 21.57 -2.63 -11.67
N GLU A 148 22.19 -3.14 -12.76
CA GLU A 148 23.24 -2.46 -13.51
C GLU A 148 22.75 -1.15 -14.14
N GLU A 149 21.44 -1.01 -14.37
CA GLU A 149 20.81 0.20 -14.89
C GLU A 149 21.06 1.43 -14.03
N TYR A 150 21.44 1.23 -12.76
CA TYR A 150 21.73 2.31 -11.79
C TYR A 150 23.25 2.46 -11.49
N ASN A 151 24.15 1.96 -12.37
CA ASN A 151 25.60 2.05 -12.14
C ASN A 151 26.23 3.40 -12.51
N ASP A 152 25.56 4.20 -13.34
CA ASP A 152 26.13 5.39 -13.93
C ASP A 152 25.50 6.69 -13.43
N GLY A 153 26.30 7.78 -13.46
CA GLY A 153 25.84 9.12 -13.16
C GLY A 153 25.29 9.27 -11.76
N ILE A 154 24.28 10.10 -11.61
CA ILE A 154 23.61 10.40 -10.34
C ILE A 154 22.88 9.16 -9.78
N ALA A 155 22.45 8.24 -10.63
CA ALA A 155 21.75 7.03 -10.24
C ALA A 155 22.65 6.06 -9.44
N SER A 156 23.97 6.14 -9.60
CA SER A 156 24.93 5.31 -8.84
C SER A 156 24.97 5.65 -7.34
N GLU A 157 24.44 6.81 -6.94
CA GLU A 157 24.33 7.21 -5.54
C GLU A 157 23.05 6.68 -4.87
N LEU A 158 22.11 6.09 -5.65
CA LEU A 158 20.82 5.60 -5.16
C LEU A 158 21.00 4.42 -4.21
N THR A 159 20.43 4.54 -3.00
CA THR A 159 20.47 3.51 -1.97
C THR A 159 19.12 2.86 -1.73
N VAL A 160 19.12 1.70 -1.09
CA VAL A 160 17.89 1.02 -0.65
C VAL A 160 17.08 1.88 0.32
N GLY A 161 17.76 2.65 1.17
CA GLY A 161 17.12 3.58 2.11
C GLY A 161 16.41 4.74 1.41
N ASP A 162 16.99 5.26 0.31
CA ASP A 162 16.36 6.34 -0.46
C ASP A 162 15.02 5.89 -1.08
N LEU A 163 14.94 4.64 -1.53
CA LEU A 163 13.69 4.07 -2.02
C LEU A 163 12.62 3.97 -0.91
N ALA A 164 13.03 3.49 0.27
CA ALA A 164 12.11 3.32 1.40
C ALA A 164 11.64 4.65 2.01
N SER A 165 12.45 5.71 1.90
CA SER A 165 12.13 7.07 2.39
C SER A 165 11.50 7.97 1.33
N MET A 166 11.18 7.45 0.12
CA MET A 166 10.62 8.24 -0.97
C MET A 166 11.51 9.40 -1.41
N SER A 167 12.82 9.16 -1.53
CA SER A 167 13.82 10.17 -1.85
C SER A 167 14.78 9.77 -2.97
N SER A 168 14.36 8.85 -3.84
CA SER A 168 15.17 8.35 -4.95
C SER A 168 15.54 9.42 -5.99
N GLY A 169 14.76 10.49 -6.07
CA GLY A 169 14.87 11.45 -7.17
C GLY A 169 14.36 10.93 -8.53
N MET A 170 13.67 9.79 -8.55
CA MET A 170 13.11 9.17 -9.75
C MET A 170 12.10 10.08 -10.43
N LYS A 171 12.12 10.10 -11.75
CA LYS A 171 11.10 10.74 -12.60
C LYS A 171 9.79 9.97 -12.51
N TRP A 172 8.90 10.42 -11.63
CA TRP A 172 7.64 9.76 -11.37
C TRP A 172 6.49 10.75 -11.22
N SER A 173 5.25 10.30 -11.46
CA SER A 173 4.04 11.13 -11.33
C SER A 173 2.89 10.33 -10.75
N GLU A 174 2.34 10.75 -9.63
CA GLU A 174 1.18 10.15 -8.95
C GLU A 174 -0.15 10.71 -9.47
N LYS A 175 -0.47 10.49 -10.76
CA LYS A 175 -1.71 10.97 -11.38
C LYS A 175 -2.71 9.83 -11.58
N TYR A 176 -3.52 9.56 -10.57
CA TYR A 176 -4.44 8.41 -10.54
C TYR A 176 -5.66 8.51 -11.47
N TYR A 177 -6.01 9.71 -11.93
CA TYR A 177 -7.19 9.96 -12.79
C TYR A 177 -6.83 10.23 -14.24
N SER A 178 -5.60 10.05 -14.66
CA SER A 178 -5.14 10.23 -16.03
C SER A 178 -4.81 8.87 -16.65
N VAL A 179 -5.40 8.58 -17.81
CA VAL A 179 -5.19 7.29 -18.51
C VAL A 179 -3.83 7.18 -19.20
N ILE A 180 -3.16 8.31 -19.48
CA ILE A 180 -1.86 8.35 -20.18
C ILE A 180 -0.83 9.00 -19.26
N ASN A 181 -0.22 8.19 -18.42
CA ASN A 181 0.91 8.57 -17.56
C ASN A 181 1.56 7.30 -16.99
N ILE A 182 2.70 7.47 -16.32
CA ILE A 182 3.48 6.38 -15.75
C ILE A 182 2.71 5.56 -14.70
N THR A 183 1.83 6.21 -13.90
CA THR A 183 1.02 5.50 -12.88
C THR A 183 0.03 4.54 -13.54
N SER A 184 -0.68 5.00 -14.57
CA SER A 184 -1.63 4.16 -15.33
C SER A 184 -0.91 3.08 -16.12
N GLU A 185 0.24 3.40 -16.73
CA GLU A 185 1.05 2.41 -17.40
C GLU A 185 1.50 1.29 -16.44
N SER A 186 2.05 1.65 -15.28
CA SER A 186 2.47 0.70 -14.26
C SER A 186 1.31 -0.18 -13.76
N TYR A 187 0.10 0.39 -13.70
CA TYR A 187 -1.07 -0.33 -13.19
C TYR A 187 -1.61 -1.36 -14.20
N PHE A 188 -1.54 -1.07 -15.49
CA PHE A 188 -2.18 -1.87 -16.54
C PHE A 188 -1.20 -2.61 -17.46
N THR A 189 0.11 -2.36 -17.37
CA THR A 189 1.12 -3.08 -18.15
C THR A 189 1.15 -4.58 -17.83
N ASP A 190 1.61 -5.36 -18.77
CA ASP A 190 1.91 -6.79 -18.61
C ASP A 190 3.42 -7.04 -18.33
N ASP A 191 4.26 -5.99 -18.37
CA ASP A 191 5.70 -6.00 -18.05
C ASP A 191 6.07 -4.80 -17.17
N LEU A 192 5.78 -4.91 -15.88
CA LEU A 192 6.06 -3.85 -14.90
C LEU A 192 7.56 -3.65 -14.67
N ARG A 193 8.36 -4.72 -14.80
CA ARG A 193 9.83 -4.65 -14.65
C ARG A 193 10.44 -3.65 -15.63
N SER A 194 10.11 -3.78 -16.90
CA SER A 194 10.62 -2.87 -17.95
C SER A 194 10.15 -1.44 -17.72
N VAL A 195 8.93 -1.24 -17.21
CA VAL A 195 8.41 0.11 -16.89
C VAL A 195 9.25 0.77 -15.80
N ILE A 196 9.66 0.04 -14.78
CA ILE A 196 10.45 0.59 -13.66
C ILE A 196 11.91 0.80 -14.04
N LEU A 197 12.56 -0.19 -14.66
CA LEU A 197 14.00 -0.12 -14.97
C LEU A 197 14.35 0.98 -15.99
N ARG A 198 13.41 1.44 -16.81
CA ARG A 198 13.63 2.58 -17.73
C ARG A 198 13.43 3.95 -17.09
N GLN A 199 13.02 4.03 -15.81
CA GLN A 199 12.83 5.32 -15.16
C GLN A 199 14.18 5.97 -14.85
N GLU A 200 14.29 7.26 -15.21
CA GLU A 200 15.48 8.06 -14.95
C GLU A 200 15.48 8.59 -13.51
N ILE A 201 16.65 8.66 -12.90
CA ILE A 201 16.88 9.42 -11.68
C ILE A 201 17.25 10.84 -12.09
N GLU A 202 16.31 11.79 -11.93
CA GLU A 202 16.49 13.19 -12.38
C GLU A 202 17.09 14.08 -11.30
N ASN A 203 16.90 13.74 -10.03
CA ASN A 203 17.40 14.51 -8.90
C ASN A 203 18.35 13.66 -8.06
N LYS A 204 19.23 14.31 -7.31
CA LYS A 204 20.16 13.62 -6.43
C LYS A 204 19.38 12.82 -5.36
N PRO A 205 19.64 11.50 -5.24
CA PRO A 205 19.02 10.65 -4.22
C PRO A 205 19.31 11.15 -2.80
N GLY A 206 18.40 10.89 -1.87
CA GLY A 206 18.56 11.19 -0.45
C GLY A 206 18.51 12.68 -0.08
N GLN A 207 18.00 13.56 -0.96
CA GLN A 207 18.00 15.01 -0.69
C GLN A 207 16.63 15.54 -0.24
N ALA A 208 15.54 14.99 -0.72
CA ALA A 208 14.20 15.48 -0.42
C ALA A 208 13.15 14.38 -0.56
N PHE A 209 12.13 14.43 0.26
CA PHE A 209 10.97 13.59 0.16
C PHE A 209 10.14 13.94 -1.09
N ARG A 210 9.84 12.93 -1.89
CA ARG A 210 8.88 13.03 -2.98
C ARG A 210 8.16 11.69 -3.14
N TYR A 211 6.91 11.63 -2.71
CA TYR A 211 6.14 10.40 -2.77
C TYR A 211 6.12 9.78 -4.16
N SER A 212 6.52 8.51 -4.27
CA SER A 212 6.74 7.81 -5.53
C SER A 212 6.38 6.32 -5.40
N SER A 213 5.41 5.88 -6.18
CA SER A 213 5.09 4.45 -6.32
C SER A 213 6.22 3.69 -7.02
N GLY A 214 6.97 4.36 -7.90
CA GLY A 214 8.16 3.79 -8.55
C GLY A 214 9.24 3.39 -7.56
N ASP A 215 9.46 4.18 -6.52
CA ASP A 215 10.43 3.88 -5.46
C ASP A 215 10.10 2.56 -4.76
N THR A 216 8.83 2.39 -4.38
CA THR A 216 8.39 1.14 -3.73
C THR A 216 8.48 -0.07 -4.66
N GLN A 217 8.13 0.10 -5.94
CA GLN A 217 8.25 -1.00 -6.89
C GLN A 217 9.71 -1.42 -7.11
N LEU A 218 10.62 -0.46 -7.23
CA LEU A 218 12.05 -0.75 -7.36
C LEU A 218 12.60 -1.39 -6.07
N LEU A 219 12.18 -0.90 -4.88
CA LEU A 219 12.53 -1.52 -3.60
C LEU A 219 12.08 -2.98 -3.54
N ALA A 220 10.88 -3.27 -4.00
CA ALA A 220 10.34 -4.62 -4.06
C ALA A 220 11.17 -5.54 -4.98
N MET A 221 11.59 -5.02 -6.14
CA MET A 221 12.49 -5.75 -7.05
C MET A 221 13.85 -6.01 -6.40
N VAL A 222 14.38 -5.08 -5.59
CA VAL A 222 15.59 -5.29 -4.78
C VAL A 222 15.38 -6.42 -3.78
N ILE A 223 14.26 -6.42 -3.05
CA ILE A 223 13.93 -7.47 -2.06
C ILE A 223 13.85 -8.84 -2.74
N GLU A 224 13.12 -8.93 -3.86
CA GLU A 224 13.00 -10.18 -4.62
C GLU A 224 14.38 -10.71 -5.05
N LYS A 225 15.22 -9.84 -5.60
CA LYS A 225 16.57 -10.21 -6.05
C LYS A 225 17.50 -10.59 -4.90
N ALA A 226 17.42 -9.88 -3.77
CA ALA A 226 18.25 -10.15 -2.59
C ALA A 226 17.85 -11.46 -1.89
N THR A 227 16.56 -11.76 -1.82
CA THR A 227 16.04 -12.94 -1.13
C THR A 227 15.95 -14.18 -2.01
N GLY A 228 15.89 -14.00 -3.33
CA GLY A 228 15.65 -15.08 -4.31
C GLY A 228 14.23 -15.67 -4.18
N THR A 229 13.29 -14.95 -3.62
CA THR A 229 11.92 -15.42 -3.31
C THR A 229 10.93 -14.38 -3.82
N SER A 230 9.79 -14.82 -4.38
CA SER A 230 8.71 -13.90 -4.76
C SER A 230 8.23 -13.10 -3.55
N LEU A 231 7.72 -11.88 -3.77
CA LEU A 231 7.24 -11.04 -2.66
C LEU A 231 6.10 -11.71 -1.91
N SER A 232 5.16 -12.34 -2.62
CA SER A 232 4.01 -13.04 -2.01
C SER A 232 4.45 -14.20 -1.12
N ASP A 233 5.44 -15.00 -1.57
CA ASP A 233 5.98 -16.09 -0.76
C ASP A 233 6.79 -15.57 0.42
N TYR A 234 7.59 -14.52 0.23
CA TYR A 234 8.37 -13.93 1.31
C TYR A 234 7.46 -13.31 2.38
N LEU A 235 6.42 -12.57 1.97
CA LEU A 235 5.42 -12.03 2.88
C LEU A 235 4.68 -13.13 3.63
N SER A 236 4.28 -14.21 2.93
CA SER A 236 3.63 -15.38 3.52
C SER A 236 4.47 -16.02 4.62
N GLN A 237 5.75 -16.24 4.34
CA GLN A 237 6.66 -16.97 5.22
C GLN A 237 7.15 -16.14 6.41
N LYS A 238 7.39 -14.83 6.19
CA LYS A 238 8.08 -13.98 7.16
C LYS A 238 7.15 -13.12 8.01
N PHE A 239 5.91 -12.90 7.54
CA PHE A 239 4.94 -12.03 8.21
C PHE A 239 3.56 -12.68 8.35
N TRP A 240 2.90 -13.00 7.24
CA TRP A 240 1.49 -13.42 7.25
C TRP A 240 1.24 -14.65 8.12
N SER A 241 2.01 -15.72 7.90
CA SER A 241 1.92 -16.94 8.70
C SER A 241 2.46 -16.75 10.14
N PRO A 242 3.64 -16.15 10.38
CA PRO A 242 4.12 -15.93 11.74
C PRO A 242 3.24 -15.02 12.58
N MET A 243 2.59 -14.02 12.00
CA MET A 243 1.63 -13.17 12.68
C MET A 243 0.24 -13.81 12.84
N GLY A 244 0.04 -15.02 12.32
CA GLY A 244 -1.21 -15.76 12.44
C GLY A 244 -2.39 -15.08 11.70
N ALA A 245 -2.15 -14.54 10.51
CA ALA A 245 -3.22 -13.94 9.69
C ALA A 245 -4.42 -14.89 9.56
N GLU A 246 -5.64 -14.34 9.66
CA GLU A 246 -6.87 -15.16 9.73
C GLU A 246 -7.24 -15.74 8.38
N THR A 247 -6.88 -15.02 7.30
CA THR A 247 -7.32 -15.39 5.95
C THR A 247 -6.16 -15.37 4.94
N LEU A 248 -6.41 -15.99 3.80
CA LEU A 248 -5.62 -15.82 2.60
C LEU A 248 -5.76 -14.37 2.11
N ALA A 249 -4.65 -13.77 1.70
CA ALA A 249 -4.68 -12.51 0.96
C ALA A 249 -4.23 -12.73 -0.49
N LEU A 250 -4.53 -11.76 -1.36
CA LEU A 250 -4.15 -11.76 -2.76
C LEU A 250 -3.24 -10.57 -3.05
N TRP A 251 -2.25 -10.76 -3.92
CA TRP A 251 -1.42 -9.67 -4.43
C TRP A 251 -1.51 -9.63 -5.95
N GLN A 252 -2.03 -8.53 -6.50
CA GLN A 252 -2.11 -8.36 -7.95
C GLN A 252 -0.73 -8.43 -8.59
N ILE A 253 -0.66 -9.11 -9.72
CA ILE A 253 0.52 -9.17 -10.59
C ILE A 253 0.26 -8.45 -11.91
N ASP A 254 1.32 -8.12 -12.61
CA ASP A 254 1.25 -7.50 -13.94
C ASP A 254 0.65 -8.44 -14.98
N SER A 255 1.20 -9.65 -15.08
CA SER A 255 0.71 -10.74 -15.95
C SER A 255 1.09 -12.11 -15.38
N LYS A 256 0.45 -13.17 -15.87
CA LYS A 256 0.84 -14.57 -15.52
C LYS A 256 2.23 -14.93 -16.02
N GLU A 257 2.64 -14.35 -17.14
CA GLU A 257 3.92 -14.64 -17.78
C GLU A 257 5.08 -14.00 -17.00
N SER A 258 4.98 -12.72 -16.65
CA SER A 258 5.95 -12.00 -15.86
C SER A 258 5.87 -12.39 -14.39
N GLY A 259 4.68 -12.40 -13.83
CA GLY A 259 4.41 -12.75 -12.45
C GLY A 259 4.93 -11.74 -11.41
N MET A 260 5.18 -10.49 -11.81
CA MET A 260 5.68 -9.46 -10.91
C MET A 260 4.54 -8.85 -10.10
N GLU A 261 4.64 -8.89 -8.78
CA GLU A 261 3.69 -8.25 -7.89
C GLU A 261 3.74 -6.71 -8.04
N LYS A 262 2.56 -6.08 -8.11
CA LYS A 262 2.43 -4.63 -8.05
C LYS A 262 2.64 -4.16 -6.61
N ALA A 263 3.90 -4.02 -6.23
CA ALA A 263 4.32 -3.88 -4.85
C ALA A 263 3.97 -2.53 -4.22
N TYR A 264 3.82 -1.49 -5.03
CA TYR A 264 3.42 -0.15 -4.59
C TYR A 264 1.94 -0.08 -4.19
N CYS A 265 1.16 -1.16 -4.45
CA CYS A 265 -0.27 -1.24 -4.15
C CYS A 265 -0.69 -2.71 -4.03
N CYS A 266 -1.99 -2.90 -4.01
CA CYS A 266 -2.68 -4.01 -4.64
C CYS A 266 -2.58 -5.34 -3.88
N ILE A 267 -2.37 -5.29 -2.56
CA ILE A 267 -2.65 -6.39 -1.64
C ILE A 267 -4.14 -6.31 -1.29
N ALA A 268 -4.89 -7.38 -1.52
CA ALA A 268 -6.27 -7.49 -1.07
C ALA A 268 -6.35 -8.42 0.15
N ALA A 269 -6.80 -7.87 1.28
CA ALA A 269 -6.92 -8.59 2.54
C ALA A 269 -8.05 -8.05 3.40
N THR A 270 -8.38 -8.75 4.49
CA THR A 270 -9.37 -8.32 5.46
C THR A 270 -8.85 -7.16 6.34
N ALA A 271 -9.77 -6.38 6.90
CA ALA A 271 -9.41 -5.33 7.85
C ALA A 271 -8.63 -5.88 9.07
N ARG A 272 -9.03 -7.05 9.57
CA ARG A 272 -8.40 -7.73 10.69
C ARG A 272 -6.95 -8.12 10.40
N ASP A 273 -6.67 -8.55 9.18
CA ASP A 273 -5.31 -8.95 8.81
C ASP A 273 -4.39 -7.76 8.56
N PHE A 274 -4.90 -6.65 8.00
CA PHE A 274 -4.13 -5.42 7.92
C PHE A 274 -3.80 -4.81 9.29
N ALA A 275 -4.70 -4.91 10.27
CA ALA A 275 -4.46 -4.44 11.63
C ALA A 275 -3.21 -5.06 12.28
N ARG A 276 -2.79 -6.27 11.83
CA ARG A 276 -1.61 -6.97 12.35
C ARG A 276 -0.31 -6.20 12.14
N PHE A 277 -0.21 -5.43 11.07
CA PHE A 277 0.95 -4.56 10.84
C PHE A 277 0.99 -3.38 11.81
N GLY A 278 -0.16 -2.81 12.17
CA GLY A 278 -0.25 -1.81 13.23
C GLY A 278 0.27 -2.36 14.57
N LYS A 279 -0.23 -3.55 14.96
CA LYS A 279 0.22 -4.24 16.18
C LYS A 279 1.71 -4.57 16.14
N LEU A 280 2.21 -5.12 15.03
CA LEU A 280 3.63 -5.45 14.89
C LEU A 280 4.53 -4.24 15.19
N TYR A 281 4.15 -3.06 14.74
CA TYR A 281 4.91 -1.84 14.98
C TYR A 281 4.69 -1.25 16.37
N ILE A 282 3.51 -1.36 16.96
CA ILE A 282 3.25 -1.04 18.37
C ILE A 282 4.14 -1.92 19.26
N ASP A 283 4.22 -3.21 18.98
CA ASP A 283 5.01 -4.18 19.74
C ASP A 283 6.50 -4.21 19.32
N LYS A 284 6.98 -3.16 18.66
CA LYS A 284 8.38 -2.98 18.28
C LYS A 284 8.96 -4.17 17.52
N GLY A 285 8.21 -4.72 16.57
CA GLY A 285 8.63 -5.81 15.69
C GLY A 285 8.39 -7.21 16.23
N LYS A 286 7.71 -7.36 17.37
CA LYS A 286 7.38 -8.67 17.96
C LYS A 286 5.93 -9.07 17.67
N TRP A 287 5.70 -10.37 17.62
CA TRP A 287 4.39 -11.00 17.63
C TRP A 287 4.39 -12.09 18.70
N GLY A 288 3.78 -11.82 19.84
CA GLY A 288 4.00 -12.62 21.06
C GLY A 288 5.49 -12.67 21.42
N ASP A 289 6.03 -13.88 21.57
CA ASP A 289 7.45 -14.09 21.88
C ASP A 289 8.37 -14.13 20.63
N THR A 290 7.78 -14.05 19.41
CA THR A 290 8.51 -14.15 18.15
C THR A 290 8.95 -12.78 17.65
N GLU A 291 10.24 -12.60 17.41
CA GLU A 291 10.78 -11.41 16.76
C GLU A 291 10.62 -11.52 15.24
N ILE A 292 9.71 -10.73 14.69
CA ILE A 292 9.43 -10.65 13.24
C ILE A 292 10.37 -9.64 12.59
N LEU A 293 10.53 -8.46 13.21
CA LEU A 293 11.40 -7.37 12.78
C LEU A 293 12.32 -6.95 13.91
N ASP A 294 13.51 -6.47 13.54
CA ASP A 294 14.43 -5.83 14.49
C ASP A 294 13.78 -4.56 15.07
N SER A 295 13.76 -4.44 16.39
CA SER A 295 13.16 -3.29 17.07
C SER A 295 13.82 -1.97 16.71
N SER A 296 15.13 -1.96 16.45
CA SER A 296 15.85 -0.75 16.02
C SER A 296 15.40 -0.28 14.63
N PHE A 297 15.08 -1.21 13.72
CA PHE A 297 14.50 -0.88 12.43
C PHE A 297 13.09 -0.31 12.56
N VAL A 298 12.25 -0.90 13.42
CA VAL A 298 10.89 -0.37 13.69
C VAL A 298 10.96 1.05 14.23
N GLU A 299 11.81 1.29 15.24
CA GLU A 299 11.99 2.63 15.82
C GLU A 299 12.53 3.65 14.80
N LEU A 300 13.42 3.21 13.90
CA LEU A 300 13.95 4.06 12.84
C LEU A 300 12.87 4.39 11.80
N SER A 301 12.04 3.42 11.45
CA SER A 301 10.97 3.58 10.46
C SER A 301 9.91 4.60 10.90
N LEU A 302 9.73 4.77 12.21
CA LEU A 302 8.77 5.70 12.81
C LEU A 302 9.40 7.04 13.21
N LYS A 303 10.53 7.40 12.61
CA LYS A 303 11.17 8.73 12.76
C LYS A 303 11.18 9.45 11.42
N PRO A 304 10.98 10.78 11.40
CA PRO A 304 11.18 11.56 10.19
C PRO A 304 12.58 11.34 9.59
N VAL A 305 12.65 11.17 8.27
CA VAL A 305 13.93 11.09 7.56
C VAL A 305 14.45 12.48 7.22
N PHE A 306 13.54 13.44 6.95
CA PHE A 306 13.87 14.80 6.57
C PHE A 306 13.15 15.79 7.49
N ASP A 307 13.85 16.84 7.90
CA ASP A 307 13.31 17.89 8.77
C ASP A 307 12.21 18.71 8.08
N ASP A 308 12.28 18.89 6.77
CA ASP A 308 11.28 19.59 5.96
C ASP A 308 10.05 18.71 5.62
N SER A 309 10.14 17.42 5.92
CA SER A 309 9.07 16.45 5.71
C SER A 309 8.87 15.56 6.94
N PRO A 310 8.55 16.16 8.12
CA PRO A 310 8.53 15.45 9.41
C PRO A 310 7.38 14.44 9.52
N PHE A 311 6.54 14.36 8.52
CA PHE A 311 5.35 13.51 8.44
C PHE A 311 5.64 12.14 7.80
N TYR A 312 6.89 11.82 7.41
CA TYR A 312 7.22 10.56 6.77
C TYR A 312 8.54 9.96 7.26
N GLY A 313 8.50 8.67 7.58
CA GLY A 313 9.68 7.87 7.92
C GLY A 313 10.06 6.90 6.81
N TYR A 314 10.46 5.68 7.16
CA TYR A 314 10.69 4.61 6.19
C TYR A 314 9.39 3.83 5.94
N GLY A 315 8.61 4.27 4.94
CA GLY A 315 7.35 3.65 4.54
C GLY A 315 6.14 3.93 5.43
N TRP A 316 6.27 4.80 6.42
CA TRP A 316 5.21 5.12 7.37
C TRP A 316 4.91 6.61 7.41
N TRP A 317 3.61 6.95 7.47
CA TRP A 317 3.13 8.31 7.72
C TRP A 317 3.10 8.57 9.22
N LEU A 318 3.57 9.74 9.62
CA LEU A 318 3.74 10.15 11.02
C LEU A 318 2.87 11.36 11.31
N TYR A 319 2.06 11.27 12.36
CA TYR A 319 1.13 12.31 12.77
C TYR A 319 1.17 12.51 14.28
N GLU A 320 0.50 13.54 14.72
CA GLU A 320 0.21 13.82 16.12
C GLU A 320 -1.29 14.12 16.27
N TYR A 321 -1.90 13.56 17.28
CA TYR A 321 -3.29 13.83 17.66
C TYR A 321 -3.36 14.09 19.16
N GLU A 322 -3.76 15.34 19.56
CA GLU A 322 -3.84 15.75 20.97
C GLU A 322 -2.57 15.46 21.79
N GLY A 323 -1.40 15.73 21.21
CA GLY A 323 -0.10 15.48 21.84
C GLY A 323 0.34 14.02 21.86
N LYS A 324 -0.41 13.12 21.21
CA LYS A 324 -0.12 11.70 21.09
C LYS A 324 0.49 11.38 19.73
N LYS A 325 1.49 10.52 19.74
CA LYS A 325 2.09 10.01 18.50
C LYS A 325 1.12 9.07 17.79
N VAL A 326 0.99 9.25 16.48
CA VAL A 326 0.20 8.40 15.62
C VAL A 326 1.04 8.04 14.40
N PHE A 327 1.09 6.78 14.04
CA PHE A 327 1.64 6.36 12.76
C PHE A 327 0.61 5.62 11.94
N THR A 328 0.67 5.77 10.62
CA THR A 328 -0.37 5.23 9.76
C THR A 328 0.18 4.62 8.47
N MET A 329 -0.58 3.67 7.95
CA MET A 329 -0.50 3.19 6.59
C MET A 329 -1.69 3.77 5.84
N ASN A 330 -1.42 4.52 4.75
CA ASN A 330 -2.46 5.23 4.01
C ASN A 330 -2.55 4.70 2.57
N GLY A 331 -3.76 4.40 2.14
CA GLY A 331 -4.07 3.95 0.79
C GLY A 331 -5.08 4.85 0.08
N HIS A 332 -5.05 4.81 -1.25
CA HIS A 332 -6.03 5.50 -2.09
C HIS A 332 -7.46 5.17 -1.64
N GLN A 333 -8.39 6.11 -1.81
CA GLN A 333 -9.78 5.99 -1.35
C GLN A 333 -9.96 5.80 0.17
N GLY A 334 -8.94 6.17 0.96
CA GLY A 334 -9.04 6.15 2.42
C GLY A 334 -8.90 4.78 3.06
N GLN A 335 -8.08 3.90 2.48
CA GLN A 335 -7.65 2.71 3.20
C GLN A 335 -6.71 3.15 4.30
N PHE A 336 -7.10 3.04 5.56
CA PHE A 336 -6.33 3.51 6.69
C PHE A 336 -6.08 2.40 7.70
N ILE A 337 -4.83 2.28 8.15
CA ILE A 337 -4.46 1.58 9.38
C ILE A 337 -3.77 2.61 10.26
N ILE A 338 -4.44 3.04 11.32
CA ILE A 338 -4.06 4.11 12.23
C ILE A 338 -3.64 3.47 13.55
N SER A 339 -2.47 3.82 14.06
CA SER A 339 -1.93 3.20 15.26
C SER A 339 -1.48 4.25 16.28
N PHE A 340 -1.93 4.11 17.53
CA PHE A 340 -1.51 4.87 18.69
C PHE A 340 -0.62 3.98 19.56
N PRO A 341 0.71 4.11 19.47
CA PRO A 341 1.62 3.19 20.14
C PRO A 341 1.55 3.26 21.67
N ASP A 342 1.36 4.44 22.24
CA ASP A 342 1.38 4.62 23.69
C ASP A 342 0.07 4.16 24.35
N GLU A 343 -1.03 4.11 23.60
CA GLU A 343 -2.36 3.69 24.07
C GLU A 343 -2.74 2.27 23.65
N ASN A 344 -1.91 1.60 22.84
CA ASN A 344 -2.20 0.32 22.24
C ASN A 344 -3.59 0.27 21.55
N ILE A 345 -3.81 1.27 20.67
CA ILE A 345 -5.03 1.37 19.87
C ILE A 345 -4.68 1.25 18.39
N ILE A 346 -5.48 0.47 17.67
CA ILE A 346 -5.42 0.36 16.22
C ILE A 346 -6.81 0.61 15.65
N ILE A 347 -6.90 1.48 14.65
CA ILE A 347 -8.13 1.78 13.93
C ILE A 347 -7.90 1.40 12.48
N VAL A 348 -8.81 0.62 11.90
CA VAL A 348 -8.77 0.25 10.48
C VAL A 348 -10.03 0.72 9.80
N ARG A 349 -9.86 1.37 8.67
CA ARG A 349 -10.95 1.70 7.76
C ARG A 349 -10.63 1.20 6.35
N GLN A 350 -11.58 0.52 5.71
CA GLN A 350 -11.56 0.18 4.29
C GLN A 350 -12.84 0.69 3.64
N GLY A 351 -12.75 1.15 2.40
CA GLY A 351 -13.93 1.62 1.65
C GLY A 351 -13.58 2.19 0.29
N ASP A 352 -14.63 2.56 -0.46
CA ASP A 352 -14.56 2.92 -1.89
C ASP A 352 -14.36 4.42 -2.18
N PHE A 353 -14.35 5.26 -1.17
CA PHE A 353 -14.32 6.71 -1.40
C PHE A 353 -13.64 7.46 -0.25
N ASN A 354 -12.91 8.50 -0.59
CA ASN A 354 -12.48 9.55 0.32
C ASN A 354 -12.78 10.92 -0.30
N ASN A 355 -12.85 11.94 0.52
CA ASN A 355 -12.81 13.32 0.01
C ASN A 355 -11.42 13.56 -0.57
N GLU A 356 -11.35 13.96 -1.82
CA GLU A 356 -10.10 14.16 -2.56
C GLU A 356 -9.20 15.21 -1.91
N GLY A 357 -8.63 14.86 -0.77
CA GLY A 357 -7.45 15.49 -0.23
C GLY A 357 -6.25 14.66 -0.68
N ARG A 358 -5.17 15.28 -1.04
CA ARG A 358 -3.93 14.60 -1.41
C ARG A 358 -3.57 13.57 -0.34
N VAL A 359 -3.36 12.33 -0.72
CA VAL A 359 -2.85 11.25 0.16
C VAL A 359 -1.58 11.69 0.91
N SER A 360 -0.87 12.70 0.37
CA SER A 360 0.41 13.22 0.86
C SER A 360 0.36 14.15 2.09
N GLU A 361 -0.82 14.62 2.51
CA GLU A 361 -0.89 15.64 3.58
C GLU A 361 -1.91 15.33 4.67
N GLY A 362 -2.35 14.06 4.76
CA GLY A 362 -3.47 13.69 5.63
C GLY A 362 -4.77 14.28 5.08
N SER A 363 -5.56 13.49 4.39
CA SER A 363 -6.90 13.93 4.00
C SER A 363 -7.64 14.39 5.26
N GLY A 364 -8.51 15.40 5.15
CA GLY A 364 -9.37 15.79 6.26
C GLY A 364 -10.13 14.60 6.85
N ASP A 365 -10.42 13.59 6.03
CA ASP A 365 -11.05 12.33 6.43
C ASP A 365 -10.17 11.49 7.37
N LEU A 366 -8.84 11.43 7.16
CA LEU A 366 -7.93 10.71 8.06
C LEU A 366 -8.02 11.25 9.48
N TYR A 367 -8.00 12.58 9.64
CA TYR A 367 -8.10 13.19 10.96
C TYR A 367 -9.48 12.96 11.61
N GLN A 368 -10.56 12.90 10.82
CA GLN A 368 -11.86 12.54 11.33
C GLN A 368 -11.89 11.09 11.83
N TYR A 369 -11.33 10.14 11.07
CA TYR A 369 -11.21 8.74 11.49
C TYR A 369 -10.28 8.56 12.69
N ILE A 370 -9.19 9.33 12.79
CA ILE A 370 -8.32 9.37 13.97
C ILE A 370 -9.15 9.82 15.20
N SER A 371 -9.87 10.93 15.08
CA SER A 371 -10.67 11.50 16.17
C SER A 371 -11.79 10.56 16.62
N GLU A 372 -12.64 10.11 15.68
CA GLU A 372 -13.80 9.29 16.01
C GLU A 372 -13.40 7.89 16.51
N GLY A 373 -12.40 7.27 15.88
CA GLY A 373 -11.88 5.99 16.34
C GLY A 373 -11.22 6.07 17.72
N TYR A 374 -10.50 7.16 18.01
CA TYR A 374 -9.91 7.39 19.32
C TYR A 374 -10.98 7.62 20.40
N LYS A 375 -12.00 8.45 20.12
CA LYS A 375 -13.14 8.64 21.04
C LYS A 375 -13.82 7.30 21.36
N LEU A 376 -14.10 6.49 20.35
CA LEU A 376 -14.70 5.17 20.52
C LEU A 376 -13.81 4.25 21.35
N ALA A 377 -12.50 4.22 21.09
CA ALA A 377 -11.55 3.43 21.85
C ALA A 377 -11.44 3.83 23.31
N THR A 378 -11.68 5.10 23.64
CA THR A 378 -11.55 5.67 24.99
C THR A 378 -12.88 5.87 25.72
N ALA A 379 -14.00 5.61 25.08
CA ALA A 379 -15.33 5.69 25.69
C ALA A 379 -15.57 4.65 26.81
N ILE A 380 -14.65 3.68 26.93
CA ILE A 380 -14.67 2.66 28.00
C ILE A 380 -13.44 2.85 28.90
N GLU A 381 -13.68 3.07 30.16
CA GLU A 381 -12.69 2.98 31.22
C GLU A 381 -12.53 1.54 31.74
#